data_f2b1120b0c95b39773d2f659317915c2
#
_entry.id   f2b1120b0c95b39773d2f659317915c2
#
_cell.length_a   1.000
_cell.length_b   1.000
_cell.length_c   1.000
_cell.angle_alpha   90.00
_cell.angle_beta   90.00
_cell.angle_gamma   90.00
#
_symmetry.space_group_name_H-M   'P 1'
#
loop_
_entity.id
_entity.type
_entity.pdbx_description
1 polymer ?
#
loop_
_entity_poly.entity_id
_entity_poly.type
_entity_poly.pdbx_seq_one_letter_code
_entity_poly.pdbx_strand_id
1 'polypeptide(L)'
;MRDTPPALIRAALVGVSGYGRWHLLMAMEQALVGRLQFVGATVINQAEEAVICDRLRRQGVPVFGCFDEMLAALAGRVDLVLLPTGIQWHAPMTVAALAAGAHVLVEKPIAATLQEVDRIIAAQAAAQRLVAVGFQDLYVPAAHDIKRRVLAGERGTLRRVTVRAQWPRPEGYFSRNTWAGRLRTDGAWVLDSPVNNAFAHFLMLALFWAGAQPETAAEVVQLEAELYRAHVIESFDTVSLRARTADAVEILFYGSHAGCEERPPEIRITGDRGEITWIYEKAYTISRAGASLEEFAVPSQLDTRLSVLESLVARLRGEPAFIVGPELARAHTRMMNALHELFPINVIGQEHIEVAQETDGIFRRIRHLDSSLAEAARRNALFSETDAPWAIAGDAQSLDGYESFARCCPPSISVG
;
A
#
# COMPACT_ATOMS: atom_id res chain seq x y z
N MET A 1 -7.36 13.04 -42.25
CA MET A 1 -7.96 11.88 -41.56
C MET A 1 -8.73 12.43 -40.39
N ARG A 2 -10.02 12.16 -40.27
CA ARG A 2 -10.79 12.52 -39.06
C ARG A 2 -10.35 11.54 -37.99
N ASP A 3 -9.65 12.00 -36.94
CA ASP A 3 -9.32 11.19 -35.79
C ASP A 3 -10.63 10.68 -35.19
N THR A 4 -10.89 9.39 -35.33
CA THR A 4 -11.98 8.74 -34.61
C THR A 4 -11.65 8.91 -33.11
N PRO A 5 -12.54 9.49 -32.29
CA PRO A 5 -12.28 9.63 -30.88
C PRO A 5 -11.97 8.24 -30.30
N PRO A 6 -10.94 8.12 -29.46
CA PRO A 6 -10.59 6.84 -28.86
C PRO A 6 -11.80 6.28 -28.13
N ALA A 7 -12.05 4.96 -28.26
CA ALA A 7 -13.19 4.29 -27.71
C ALA A 7 -13.30 4.50 -26.18
N LEU A 8 -14.53 4.62 -25.68
CA LEU A 8 -14.80 4.65 -24.22
C LEU A 8 -14.35 3.34 -23.57
N ILE A 9 -13.63 3.43 -22.47
CA ILE A 9 -13.26 2.28 -21.65
C ILE A 9 -14.49 1.83 -20.86
N ARG A 10 -14.97 0.61 -21.08
CA ARG A 10 -16.12 0.04 -20.37
C ARG A 10 -15.64 -0.55 -19.03
N ALA A 11 -15.98 0.07 -17.92
CA ALA A 11 -15.52 -0.32 -16.59
C ALA A 11 -16.63 -0.91 -15.71
N ALA A 12 -16.28 -1.92 -14.93
CA ALA A 12 -17.11 -2.48 -13.85
C ALA A 12 -16.39 -2.41 -12.50
N LEU A 13 -17.17 -2.32 -11.41
CA LEU A 13 -16.65 -2.15 -10.05
C LEU A 13 -17.11 -3.30 -9.14
N VAL A 14 -16.22 -3.78 -8.28
CA VAL A 14 -16.53 -4.80 -7.27
C VAL A 14 -16.52 -4.18 -5.88
N GLY A 15 -17.71 -3.95 -5.31
CA GLY A 15 -17.91 -3.30 -4.01
C GLY A 15 -18.01 -1.78 -4.11
N VAL A 16 -19.01 -1.23 -3.42
CA VAL A 16 -19.27 0.22 -3.35
C VAL A 16 -19.18 0.76 -1.93
N SER A 17 -18.83 -0.10 -0.95
CA SER A 17 -18.67 0.27 0.46
C SER A 17 -17.21 0.62 0.76
N GLY A 18 -16.98 1.32 1.85
CA GLY A 18 -15.63 1.64 2.32
C GLY A 18 -14.78 2.30 1.22
N TYR A 19 -13.63 1.69 0.90
CA TYR A 19 -12.75 2.21 -0.16
C TYR A 19 -13.35 2.10 -1.56
N GLY A 20 -14.32 1.21 -1.78
CA GLY A 20 -15.09 1.12 -3.03
C GLY A 20 -15.81 2.41 -3.42
N ARG A 21 -16.15 3.27 -2.45
CA ARG A 21 -16.72 4.61 -2.72
C ARG A 21 -15.72 5.52 -3.45
N TRP A 22 -14.43 5.40 -3.14
CA TRP A 22 -13.39 6.14 -3.86
C TRP A 22 -13.25 5.66 -5.29
N HIS A 23 -13.28 4.34 -5.53
CA HIS A 23 -13.26 3.78 -6.88
C HIS A 23 -14.50 4.18 -7.69
N LEU A 24 -15.66 4.22 -7.06
CA LEU A 24 -16.88 4.72 -7.71
C LEU A 24 -16.74 6.20 -8.09
N LEU A 25 -16.20 7.04 -7.19
CA LEU A 25 -15.93 8.44 -7.48
C LEU A 25 -14.95 8.60 -8.64
N MET A 26 -13.81 7.91 -8.62
CA MET A 26 -12.83 7.92 -9.71
C MET A 26 -13.45 7.51 -11.05
N ALA A 27 -14.29 6.45 -11.07
CA ALA A 27 -14.96 6.01 -12.26
C ALA A 27 -15.99 7.05 -12.79
N MET A 28 -16.71 7.71 -11.89
CA MET A 28 -17.65 8.77 -12.25
C MET A 28 -16.95 9.99 -12.83
N GLU A 29 -15.82 10.41 -12.25
CA GLU A 29 -15.01 11.51 -12.79
C GLU A 29 -14.53 11.21 -14.22
N GLN A 30 -14.01 10.01 -14.49
CA GLN A 30 -13.60 9.60 -15.83
C GLN A 30 -14.78 9.49 -16.81
N ALA A 31 -15.96 9.12 -16.31
CA ALA A 31 -17.18 9.08 -17.12
C ALA A 31 -17.69 10.49 -17.47
N LEU A 32 -17.61 11.45 -16.55
CA LEU A 32 -18.00 12.84 -16.78
C LEU A 32 -17.17 13.50 -17.87
N VAL A 33 -15.87 13.19 -17.95
CA VAL A 33 -14.97 13.70 -19.00
C VAL A 33 -15.00 12.86 -20.29
N GLY A 34 -15.93 11.88 -20.40
CA GLY A 34 -16.13 11.11 -21.61
C GLY A 34 -15.00 10.12 -21.94
N ARG A 35 -14.25 9.65 -20.94
CA ARG A 35 -13.16 8.67 -21.13
C ARG A 35 -13.56 7.25 -20.74
N LEU A 36 -14.57 7.10 -19.86
CA LEU A 36 -15.03 5.83 -19.32
C LEU A 36 -16.56 5.71 -19.42
N GLN A 37 -17.04 4.50 -19.65
CA GLN A 37 -18.44 4.11 -19.48
C GLN A 37 -18.55 3.11 -18.33
N PHE A 38 -19.36 3.41 -17.33
CA PHE A 38 -19.62 2.50 -16.23
C PHE A 38 -20.69 1.47 -16.64
N VAL A 39 -20.34 0.18 -16.71
CA VAL A 39 -21.18 -0.85 -17.33
C VAL A 39 -21.72 -1.90 -16.34
N GLY A 40 -21.28 -1.90 -15.08
CA GLY A 40 -21.80 -2.82 -14.06
C GLY A 40 -21.11 -2.67 -12.71
N ALA A 41 -21.79 -3.14 -11.66
CA ALA A 41 -21.22 -3.23 -10.32
C ALA A 41 -21.61 -4.54 -9.63
N THR A 42 -20.69 -5.16 -8.91
CA THR A 42 -21.00 -6.21 -7.93
C THR A 42 -21.16 -5.58 -6.55
N VAL A 43 -22.26 -5.81 -5.87
CA VAL A 43 -22.54 -5.35 -4.52
C VAL A 43 -23.16 -6.49 -3.72
N ILE A 44 -22.40 -7.07 -2.79
CA ILE A 44 -22.87 -8.22 -1.99
C ILE A 44 -23.85 -7.80 -0.89
N ASN A 45 -23.71 -6.59 -0.36
CA ASN A 45 -24.50 -6.00 0.71
C ASN A 45 -25.50 -4.96 0.18
N GLN A 46 -26.27 -5.32 -0.87
CA GLN A 46 -27.18 -4.40 -1.56
C GLN A 46 -28.22 -3.73 -0.66
N ALA A 47 -28.65 -4.38 0.41
CA ALA A 47 -29.60 -3.79 1.35
C ALA A 47 -28.99 -2.62 2.13
N GLU A 48 -27.73 -2.74 2.55
CA GLU A 48 -26.99 -1.68 3.25
C GLU A 48 -26.65 -0.51 2.31
N GLU A 49 -26.31 -0.82 1.06
CA GLU A 49 -25.95 0.16 0.02
C GLU A 49 -27.10 0.46 -0.95
N ALA A 50 -28.35 0.33 -0.50
CA ALA A 50 -29.55 0.46 -1.34
C ALA A 50 -29.58 1.79 -2.12
N VAL A 51 -29.21 2.91 -1.50
CA VAL A 51 -29.18 4.23 -2.14
C VAL A 51 -28.24 4.27 -3.35
N ILE A 52 -27.04 3.68 -3.21
CA ILE A 52 -26.07 3.61 -4.31
C ILE A 52 -26.57 2.64 -5.39
N CYS A 53 -27.04 1.47 -5.00
CA CYS A 53 -27.58 0.47 -5.93
C CYS A 53 -28.74 1.02 -6.77
N ASP A 54 -29.68 1.73 -6.15
CA ASP A 54 -30.83 2.33 -6.85
C ASP A 54 -30.38 3.49 -7.77
N ARG A 55 -29.38 4.25 -7.38
CA ARG A 55 -28.80 5.29 -8.25
C ARG A 55 -28.17 4.65 -9.49
N LEU A 56 -27.38 3.60 -9.32
CA LEU A 56 -26.75 2.88 -10.44
C LEU A 56 -27.80 2.30 -11.39
N ARG A 57 -28.83 1.63 -10.86
CA ARG A 57 -29.93 1.07 -11.66
C ARG A 57 -30.68 2.14 -12.44
N ARG A 58 -30.97 3.29 -11.83
CA ARG A 58 -31.61 4.44 -12.52
C ARG A 58 -30.75 5.01 -13.65
N GLN A 59 -29.43 4.86 -13.57
CA GLN A 59 -28.49 5.24 -14.63
C GLN A 59 -28.30 4.14 -15.68
N GLY A 60 -29.05 3.03 -15.60
CA GLY A 60 -28.94 1.91 -16.52
C GLY A 60 -27.75 1.00 -16.25
N VAL A 61 -27.10 1.12 -15.08
CA VAL A 61 -25.97 0.29 -14.67
C VAL A 61 -26.51 -0.92 -13.90
N PRO A 62 -26.33 -2.15 -14.38
CA PRO A 62 -26.75 -3.36 -13.68
C PRO A 62 -25.93 -3.58 -12.41
N VAL A 63 -26.61 -4.04 -11.36
CA VAL A 63 -26.03 -4.37 -10.06
C VAL A 63 -26.21 -5.86 -9.81
N PHE A 64 -25.11 -6.58 -9.64
CA PHE A 64 -25.02 -8.02 -9.46
C PHE A 64 -24.79 -8.39 -8.00
N GLY A 65 -25.23 -9.59 -7.60
CA GLY A 65 -25.02 -10.12 -6.25
C GLY A 65 -23.66 -10.76 -6.03
N CYS A 66 -22.99 -11.24 -7.10
CA CYS A 66 -21.67 -11.82 -7.01
C CYS A 66 -20.81 -11.46 -8.23
N PHE A 67 -19.50 -11.64 -8.05
CA PHE A 67 -18.48 -11.29 -9.05
C PHE A 67 -18.58 -12.15 -10.33
N ASP A 68 -18.76 -13.45 -10.17
CA ASP A 68 -18.81 -14.38 -11.30
C ASP A 68 -20.04 -14.12 -12.18
N GLU A 69 -21.18 -13.80 -11.58
CA GLU A 69 -22.40 -13.38 -12.28
C GLU A 69 -22.13 -12.12 -13.12
N MET A 70 -21.47 -11.12 -12.53
CA MET A 70 -21.10 -9.89 -13.24
C MET A 70 -20.18 -10.18 -14.44
N LEU A 71 -19.12 -10.98 -14.25
CA LEU A 71 -18.20 -11.32 -15.34
C LEU A 71 -18.90 -12.07 -16.47
N ALA A 72 -19.77 -13.05 -16.15
CA ALA A 72 -20.53 -13.80 -17.13
C ALA A 72 -21.49 -12.90 -17.91
N ALA A 73 -22.24 -12.04 -17.21
CA ALA A 73 -23.19 -11.11 -17.82
C ALA A 73 -22.53 -10.04 -18.70
N LEU A 74 -21.30 -9.62 -18.35
CA LEU A 74 -20.54 -8.59 -19.06
C LEU A 74 -19.48 -9.17 -20.03
N ALA A 75 -19.50 -10.45 -20.31
CA ALA A 75 -18.54 -11.10 -21.21
C ALA A 75 -18.45 -10.36 -22.57
N GLY A 76 -17.23 -9.97 -22.98
CA GLY A 76 -16.96 -9.16 -24.18
C GLY A 76 -17.46 -7.71 -24.12
N ARG A 77 -18.04 -7.27 -23.00
CA ARG A 77 -18.60 -5.93 -22.80
C ARG A 77 -17.96 -5.15 -21.66
N VAL A 78 -16.91 -5.68 -21.02
CA VAL A 78 -16.11 -5.02 -19.99
C VAL A 78 -14.66 -4.99 -20.44
N ASP A 79 -14.04 -3.83 -20.35
CA ASP A 79 -12.64 -3.61 -20.71
C ASP A 79 -11.77 -3.47 -19.46
N LEU A 80 -12.33 -3.00 -18.35
CA LEU A 80 -11.63 -2.73 -17.09
C LEU A 80 -12.49 -3.16 -15.88
N VAL A 81 -11.88 -3.88 -14.95
CA VAL A 81 -12.48 -4.23 -13.66
C VAL A 81 -11.74 -3.51 -12.54
N LEU A 82 -12.48 -2.83 -11.65
CA LEU A 82 -11.97 -2.15 -10.47
C LEU A 82 -12.21 -3.02 -9.24
N LEU A 83 -11.14 -3.37 -8.50
CA LEU A 83 -11.16 -4.33 -7.38
C LEU A 83 -10.72 -3.70 -6.05
N PRO A 84 -11.51 -2.82 -5.41
CA PRO A 84 -11.28 -2.34 -4.05
C PRO A 84 -11.84 -3.31 -2.98
N THR A 85 -11.46 -4.56 -3.06
CA THR A 85 -11.97 -5.65 -2.21
C THR A 85 -11.07 -5.93 -1.00
N GLY A 86 -11.36 -6.94 -0.21
CA GLY A 86 -10.44 -7.44 0.81
C GLY A 86 -9.24 -8.17 0.16
N ILE A 87 -8.09 -8.13 0.83
CA ILE A 87 -6.81 -8.63 0.32
C ILE A 87 -6.91 -10.08 -0.20
N GLN A 88 -7.66 -10.93 0.50
CA GLN A 88 -7.86 -12.33 0.12
C GLN A 88 -8.53 -12.51 -1.25
N TRP A 89 -9.23 -11.50 -1.76
CA TRP A 89 -9.92 -11.52 -3.04
C TRP A 89 -9.13 -10.91 -4.19
N HIS A 90 -8.04 -10.18 -3.90
CA HIS A 90 -7.27 -9.49 -4.93
C HIS A 90 -6.74 -10.45 -6.00
N ALA A 91 -6.03 -11.49 -5.62
CA ALA A 91 -5.44 -12.41 -6.58
C ALA A 91 -6.49 -13.24 -7.35
N PRO A 92 -7.45 -13.94 -6.71
CA PRO A 92 -8.42 -14.73 -7.45
C PRO A 92 -9.29 -13.89 -8.38
N MET A 93 -9.77 -12.72 -7.95
CA MET A 93 -10.59 -11.85 -8.81
C MET A 93 -9.78 -11.22 -9.94
N THR A 94 -8.52 -10.82 -9.70
CA THR A 94 -7.64 -10.31 -10.76
C THR A 94 -7.42 -11.35 -11.84
N VAL A 95 -7.09 -12.59 -11.46
CA VAL A 95 -6.86 -13.68 -12.43
C VAL A 95 -8.13 -13.98 -13.22
N ALA A 96 -9.30 -14.02 -12.58
CA ALA A 96 -10.58 -14.26 -13.27
C ALA A 96 -10.95 -13.11 -14.22
N ALA A 97 -10.75 -11.85 -13.84
CA ALA A 97 -11.00 -10.69 -14.72
C ALA A 97 -10.06 -10.71 -15.94
N LEU A 98 -8.77 -11.04 -15.76
CA LEU A 98 -7.81 -11.20 -16.85
C LEU A 98 -8.22 -12.32 -17.81
N ALA A 99 -8.66 -13.47 -17.29
CA ALA A 99 -9.15 -14.59 -18.08
C ALA A 99 -10.43 -14.23 -18.88
N ALA A 100 -11.27 -13.33 -18.35
CA ALA A 100 -12.41 -12.77 -19.06
C ALA A 100 -12.03 -11.69 -20.10
N GLY A 101 -10.74 -11.37 -20.26
CA GLY A 101 -10.22 -10.41 -21.23
C GLY A 101 -10.24 -8.95 -20.78
N ALA A 102 -10.50 -8.68 -19.49
CA ALA A 102 -10.51 -7.33 -18.94
C ALA A 102 -9.12 -6.92 -18.39
N HIS A 103 -8.80 -5.63 -18.45
CA HIS A 103 -7.76 -5.01 -17.64
C HIS A 103 -8.21 -4.89 -16.19
N VAL A 104 -7.28 -4.68 -15.25
CA VAL A 104 -7.62 -4.64 -13.82
C VAL A 104 -6.95 -3.46 -13.14
N LEU A 105 -7.71 -2.76 -12.29
CA LEU A 105 -7.17 -1.93 -11.21
C LEU A 105 -7.49 -2.63 -9.89
N VAL A 106 -6.47 -3.17 -9.23
CA VAL A 106 -6.58 -3.82 -7.93
C VAL A 106 -6.00 -2.93 -6.83
N GLU A 107 -6.66 -2.91 -5.68
CA GLU A 107 -6.14 -2.18 -4.53
C GLU A 107 -4.85 -2.81 -3.95
N LYS A 108 -4.14 -1.96 -3.19
CA LYS A 108 -2.93 -2.38 -2.47
C LYS A 108 -3.33 -3.11 -1.14
N PRO A 109 -2.50 -4.08 -0.70
CA PRO A 109 -1.42 -4.71 -1.43
C PRO A 109 -1.97 -5.54 -2.61
N ILE A 110 -1.16 -5.74 -3.64
CA ILE A 110 -1.61 -6.49 -4.83
C ILE A 110 -2.13 -7.89 -4.48
N ALA A 111 -1.49 -8.55 -3.51
CA ALA A 111 -1.87 -9.85 -2.96
C ALA A 111 -1.17 -10.07 -1.62
N ALA A 112 -1.59 -11.07 -0.85
CA ALA A 112 -0.99 -11.40 0.44
C ALA A 112 0.35 -12.14 0.32
N THR A 113 0.54 -12.95 -0.74
CA THR A 113 1.74 -13.79 -0.89
C THR A 113 2.43 -13.60 -2.24
N LEU A 114 3.74 -13.86 -2.28
CA LEU A 114 4.53 -13.82 -3.51
C LEU A 114 3.98 -14.74 -4.58
N GLN A 115 3.54 -15.95 -4.19
CA GLN A 115 2.97 -16.93 -5.14
C GLN A 115 1.68 -16.41 -5.78
N GLU A 116 0.89 -15.60 -5.04
CA GLU A 116 -0.31 -14.95 -5.60
C GLU A 116 0.06 -13.84 -6.58
N VAL A 117 1.09 -13.05 -6.26
CA VAL A 117 1.59 -12.02 -7.19
C VAL A 117 2.12 -12.68 -8.46
N ASP A 118 2.91 -13.75 -8.34
CA ASP A 118 3.47 -14.46 -9.49
C ASP A 118 2.37 -15.08 -10.38
N ARG A 119 1.26 -15.55 -9.78
CA ARG A 119 0.07 -15.97 -10.55
C ARG A 119 -0.58 -14.81 -11.29
N ILE A 120 -0.65 -13.62 -10.69
CA ILE A 120 -1.16 -12.41 -11.37
C ILE A 120 -0.27 -12.04 -12.54
N ILE A 121 1.06 -12.02 -12.36
CA ILE A 121 2.03 -11.73 -13.43
C ILE A 121 1.87 -12.71 -14.60
N ALA A 122 1.79 -13.99 -14.31
CA ALA A 122 1.60 -15.01 -15.33
C ALA A 122 0.26 -14.85 -16.07
N ALA A 123 -0.83 -14.58 -15.35
CA ALA A 123 -2.15 -14.35 -15.93
C ALA A 123 -2.19 -13.08 -16.77
N GLN A 124 -1.54 -11.98 -16.32
CA GLN A 124 -1.41 -10.74 -17.08
C GLN A 124 -0.71 -10.98 -18.44
N ALA A 125 0.41 -11.70 -18.41
CA ALA A 125 1.17 -12.03 -19.61
C ALA A 125 0.36 -12.90 -20.57
N ALA A 126 -0.33 -13.92 -20.07
CA ALA A 126 -1.16 -14.82 -20.89
C ALA A 126 -2.36 -14.10 -21.52
N ALA A 127 -3.02 -13.21 -20.77
CA ALA A 127 -4.18 -12.46 -21.24
C ALA A 127 -3.80 -11.28 -22.15
N GLN A 128 -2.55 -10.82 -22.15
CA GLN A 128 -2.11 -9.57 -22.79
C GLN A 128 -2.97 -8.37 -22.34
N ARG A 129 -3.20 -8.27 -21.06
CA ARG A 129 -3.95 -7.19 -20.41
C ARG A 129 -3.05 -6.50 -19.40
N LEU A 130 -3.47 -5.33 -18.93
CA LEU A 130 -2.76 -4.57 -17.90
C LEU A 130 -3.39 -4.81 -16.53
N VAL A 131 -2.53 -4.93 -15.52
CA VAL A 131 -2.91 -4.83 -14.11
C VAL A 131 -2.23 -3.60 -13.55
N ALA A 132 -3.02 -2.71 -12.96
CA ALA A 132 -2.53 -1.57 -12.19
C ALA A 132 -2.84 -1.78 -10.72
N VAL A 133 -1.95 -1.35 -9.83
CA VAL A 133 -2.08 -1.52 -8.38
C VAL A 133 -2.25 -0.17 -7.70
N GLY A 134 -3.19 -0.08 -6.75
CA GLY A 134 -3.63 1.15 -6.10
C GLY A 134 -2.62 1.78 -5.13
N PHE A 135 -1.31 1.73 -5.39
CA PHE A 135 -0.30 2.51 -4.66
C PHE A 135 -0.34 3.98 -5.10
N GLN A 136 -1.40 4.67 -4.73
CA GLN A 136 -1.79 6.00 -5.24
C GLN A 136 -0.66 7.03 -5.24
N ASP A 137 0.20 7.05 -4.20
CA ASP A 137 1.26 8.03 -4.06
C ASP A 137 2.38 7.90 -5.12
N LEU A 138 2.45 6.76 -5.84
CA LEU A 138 3.37 6.59 -6.95
C LEU A 138 2.84 7.15 -8.28
N TYR A 139 1.57 7.49 -8.37
CA TYR A 139 0.98 8.02 -9.62
C TYR A 139 1.12 9.53 -9.77
N VAL A 140 1.59 10.22 -8.72
CA VAL A 140 1.67 11.69 -8.73
C VAL A 140 3.01 12.20 -9.26
N PRO A 141 3.02 13.34 -9.95
CA PRO A 141 4.25 13.92 -10.51
C PRO A 141 5.38 14.12 -9.49
N ALA A 142 5.04 14.45 -8.23
CA ALA A 142 6.02 14.64 -7.15
C ALA A 142 6.85 13.39 -6.89
N ALA A 143 6.24 12.18 -6.93
CA ALA A 143 6.97 10.92 -6.73
C ALA A 143 8.02 10.69 -7.82
N HIS A 144 7.68 11.02 -9.06
CA HIS A 144 8.58 10.89 -10.22
C HIS A 144 9.65 11.98 -10.25
N ASP A 145 9.34 13.21 -9.85
CA ASP A 145 10.35 14.26 -9.74
C ASP A 145 11.41 13.92 -8.70
N ILE A 146 10.99 13.45 -7.52
CA ILE A 146 11.92 12.95 -6.49
C ILE A 146 12.76 11.81 -7.05
N LYS A 147 12.16 10.81 -7.69
CA LYS A 147 12.87 9.68 -8.29
C LYS A 147 13.90 10.14 -9.33
N ARG A 148 13.52 11.02 -10.22
CA ARG A 148 14.41 11.60 -11.24
C ARG A 148 15.62 12.32 -10.60
N ARG A 149 15.38 13.12 -9.55
CA ARG A 149 16.45 13.84 -8.83
C ARG A 149 17.40 12.90 -8.11
N VAL A 150 16.88 11.83 -7.52
CA VAL A 150 17.69 10.77 -6.89
C VAL A 150 18.59 10.12 -7.94
N LEU A 151 18.02 9.68 -9.07
CA LEU A 151 18.76 9.03 -10.16
C LEU A 151 19.76 9.97 -10.85
N ALA A 152 19.46 11.25 -10.93
CA ALA A 152 20.40 12.27 -11.43
C ALA A 152 21.55 12.58 -10.46
N GLY A 153 21.56 12.00 -9.26
CA GLY A 153 22.58 12.24 -8.25
C GLY A 153 22.59 13.68 -7.72
N GLU A 154 21.46 14.38 -7.79
CA GLU A 154 21.38 15.79 -7.32
C GLU A 154 21.72 15.94 -5.83
N ARG A 155 21.63 14.86 -5.04
CA ARG A 155 22.00 14.79 -3.61
C ARG A 155 23.28 13.97 -3.38
N GLY A 156 24.06 13.73 -4.41
CA GLY A 156 25.20 12.82 -4.38
C GLY A 156 24.77 11.36 -4.42
N THR A 157 25.58 10.48 -3.90
CA THR A 157 25.27 9.06 -3.78
C THR A 157 24.18 8.88 -2.72
N LEU A 158 23.08 8.22 -3.09
CA LEU A 158 22.02 7.87 -2.15
C LEU A 158 22.57 6.93 -1.07
N ARG A 159 22.37 7.28 0.18
CA ARG A 159 22.85 6.51 1.34
C ARG A 159 21.70 5.85 2.08
N ARG A 160 20.61 6.62 2.28
CA ARG A 160 19.52 6.18 3.16
C ARG A 160 18.18 6.75 2.75
N VAL A 161 17.15 5.96 2.97
CA VAL A 161 15.74 6.41 2.97
C VAL A 161 15.15 6.07 4.34
N THR A 162 14.70 7.08 5.07
CA THR A 162 14.10 6.92 6.41
C THR A 162 12.63 7.28 6.35
N VAL A 163 11.76 6.36 6.78
CA VAL A 163 10.31 6.56 6.87
C VAL A 163 9.88 6.63 8.32
N ARG A 164 9.03 7.60 8.65
CA ARG A 164 8.35 7.72 9.94
C ARG A 164 6.86 7.85 9.70
N ALA A 165 6.05 6.99 10.30
CA ALA A 165 4.60 6.99 10.15
C ALA A 165 3.92 6.62 11.47
N GLN A 166 3.05 7.49 12.00
CA GLN A 166 2.38 7.26 13.25
C GLN A 166 0.95 7.72 13.18
N TRP A 167 0.04 6.75 13.19
CA TRP A 167 -1.41 6.97 13.19
C TRP A 167 -2.06 6.10 14.28
N PRO A 168 -2.24 6.62 15.51
CA PRO A 168 -2.91 5.90 16.57
C PRO A 168 -4.28 5.38 16.12
N ARG A 169 -4.61 4.14 16.50
CA ARG A 169 -5.89 3.52 16.14
C ARG A 169 -6.60 3.02 17.38
N PRO A 170 -7.92 3.30 17.52
CA PRO A 170 -8.72 2.71 18.59
C PRO A 170 -8.97 1.22 18.31
N GLU A 171 -9.33 0.46 19.34
CA GLU A 171 -9.66 -0.97 19.22
C GLU A 171 -10.74 -1.24 18.17
N GLY A 172 -11.72 -0.33 18.04
CA GLY A 172 -12.77 -0.41 17.01
C GLY A 172 -12.26 -0.41 15.56
N TYR A 173 -11.07 0.13 15.32
CA TYR A 173 -10.43 0.06 14.00
C TYR A 173 -10.16 -1.38 13.57
N PHE A 174 -9.76 -2.24 14.50
CA PHE A 174 -9.43 -3.65 14.21
C PHE A 174 -10.66 -4.56 14.14
N SER A 175 -11.83 -4.08 14.58
CA SER A 175 -13.11 -4.80 14.46
C SER A 175 -14.01 -4.32 13.32
N ARG A 176 -13.55 -3.36 12.49
CA ARG A 176 -14.34 -2.76 11.41
C ARG A 176 -14.68 -3.72 10.25
N ASN A 177 -13.97 -4.82 10.15
CA ASN A 177 -14.15 -5.87 9.15
C ASN A 177 -13.55 -7.19 9.64
N THR A 178 -13.66 -8.25 8.84
CA THR A 178 -13.25 -9.62 9.21
C THR A 178 -11.74 -9.88 9.11
N TRP A 179 -10.95 -8.97 8.55
CA TRP A 179 -9.53 -9.20 8.27
C TRP A 179 -8.58 -8.19 8.96
N ALA A 180 -9.09 -7.09 9.51
CA ALA A 180 -8.25 -6.07 10.16
C ALA A 180 -7.50 -6.66 11.36
N GLY A 181 -6.19 -6.46 11.40
CA GLY A 181 -5.29 -6.98 12.43
C GLY A 181 -5.06 -8.50 12.38
N ARG A 182 -5.57 -9.20 11.36
CA ARG A 182 -5.45 -10.66 11.25
C ARG A 182 -4.34 -11.07 10.28
N LEU A 183 -3.84 -12.28 10.48
CA LEU A 183 -2.91 -12.93 9.56
C LEU A 183 -3.69 -13.70 8.47
N ARG A 184 -4.85 -14.26 8.82
CA ARG A 184 -5.74 -15.01 7.93
C ARG A 184 -7.21 -14.62 8.12
N THR A 185 -7.98 -14.75 7.04
CA THR A 185 -9.45 -14.73 7.07
C THR A 185 -9.97 -15.77 6.10
N ASP A 186 -11.00 -16.52 6.46
CA ASP A 186 -11.63 -17.55 5.63
C ASP A 186 -10.63 -18.56 5.02
N GLY A 187 -9.57 -18.88 5.77
CA GLY A 187 -8.50 -19.78 5.33
C GLY A 187 -7.43 -19.15 4.41
N ALA A 188 -7.65 -17.94 3.91
CA ALA A 188 -6.70 -17.22 3.07
C ALA A 188 -5.79 -16.29 3.87
N TRP A 189 -4.56 -16.07 3.43
CA TRP A 189 -3.66 -15.08 4.00
C TRP A 189 -4.14 -13.66 3.68
N VAL A 190 -4.00 -12.76 4.66
CA VAL A 190 -4.20 -11.31 4.51
C VAL A 190 -3.01 -10.52 5.05
N LEU A 191 -2.32 -11.04 6.06
CA LEU A 191 -1.11 -10.48 6.67
C LEU A 191 -1.29 -8.99 7.02
N ASP A 192 -2.49 -8.61 7.54
CA ASP A 192 -2.78 -7.21 7.83
C ASP A 192 -1.85 -6.67 8.91
N SER A 193 -1.23 -5.54 8.62
CA SER A 193 -0.30 -4.87 9.51
C SER A 193 -0.19 -3.39 9.10
N PRO A 194 0.41 -2.52 9.92
CA PRO A 194 0.60 -1.11 9.54
C PRO A 194 1.27 -0.96 8.17
N VAL A 195 2.32 -1.72 7.91
CA VAL A 195 3.11 -1.63 6.67
C VAL A 195 2.50 -2.40 5.49
N ASN A 196 1.48 -3.23 5.72
CA ASN A 196 0.71 -3.89 4.65
C ASN A 196 -0.60 -3.16 4.32
N ASN A 197 -1.04 -2.27 5.20
CA ASN A 197 -2.30 -1.55 5.06
C ASN A 197 -2.10 -0.02 5.06
N ALA A 198 -2.14 0.61 6.24
CA ALA A 198 -2.17 2.08 6.35
C ALA A 198 -0.87 2.74 5.85
N PHE A 199 0.27 2.14 6.14
CA PHE A 199 1.59 2.65 5.78
C PHE A 199 2.23 1.94 4.57
N ALA A 200 1.49 1.07 3.89
CA ALA A 200 1.96 0.35 2.70
C ALA A 200 2.49 1.31 1.61
N HIS A 201 1.81 2.44 1.43
CA HIS A 201 2.21 3.47 0.47
C HIS A 201 3.62 4.01 0.74
N PHE A 202 3.95 4.25 2.01
CA PHE A 202 5.22 4.88 2.41
C PHE A 202 6.39 3.92 2.33
N LEU A 203 6.18 2.64 2.65
CA LEU A 203 7.18 1.61 2.41
C LEU A 203 7.41 1.42 0.90
N MET A 204 6.34 1.40 0.11
CA MET A 204 6.45 1.29 -1.34
C MET A 204 7.15 2.50 -1.97
N LEU A 205 6.87 3.73 -1.51
CA LEU A 205 7.61 4.94 -1.92
C LEU A 205 9.10 4.84 -1.59
N ALA A 206 9.45 4.36 -0.38
CA ALA A 206 10.86 4.18 0.01
C ALA A 206 11.57 3.17 -0.89
N LEU A 207 10.94 2.04 -1.18
CA LEU A 207 11.47 1.04 -2.12
C LEU A 207 11.61 1.61 -3.53
N PHE A 208 10.62 2.34 -4.01
CA PHE A 208 10.64 2.98 -5.32
C PHE A 208 11.77 4.01 -5.43
N TRP A 209 11.90 4.93 -4.47
CA TRP A 209 12.93 5.97 -4.51
C TRP A 209 14.34 5.42 -4.32
N ALA A 210 14.50 4.30 -3.62
CA ALA A 210 15.77 3.60 -3.49
C ALA A 210 16.14 2.73 -4.70
N GLY A 211 15.22 2.47 -5.62
CA GLY A 211 15.46 1.64 -6.82
C GLY A 211 16.38 2.32 -7.84
N ALA A 212 17.19 1.54 -8.53
CA ALA A 212 18.24 2.02 -9.43
C ALA A 212 17.75 2.47 -10.81
N GLN A 213 16.50 2.20 -11.18
CA GLN A 213 15.93 2.55 -12.48
C GLN A 213 14.63 3.38 -12.31
N PRO A 214 14.19 4.15 -13.33
CA PRO A 214 13.04 5.05 -13.22
C PRO A 214 11.74 4.40 -12.74
N GLU A 215 11.47 3.17 -13.15
CA GLU A 215 10.21 2.47 -12.88
C GLU A 215 10.39 1.20 -12.04
N THR A 216 11.52 1.06 -11.32
CA THR A 216 11.78 -0.10 -10.47
C THR A 216 11.86 0.26 -9.00
N ALA A 217 11.52 -0.69 -8.14
CA ALA A 217 11.81 -0.67 -6.72
C ALA A 217 13.22 -1.20 -6.44
N ALA A 218 13.76 -0.87 -5.27
CA ALA A 218 15.02 -1.42 -4.78
C ALA A 218 14.88 -2.91 -4.48
N GLU A 219 15.89 -3.67 -4.82
CA GLU A 219 16.04 -5.05 -4.39
C GLU A 219 16.64 -5.08 -2.97
N VAL A 220 15.88 -5.56 -2.00
CA VAL A 220 16.33 -5.74 -0.63
C VAL A 220 17.01 -7.09 -0.48
N VAL A 221 18.28 -7.08 -0.07
CA VAL A 221 19.10 -8.30 0.12
C VAL A 221 19.28 -8.69 1.58
N GLN A 222 19.08 -7.76 2.51
CA GLN A 222 19.15 -8.02 3.94
C GLN A 222 18.05 -7.23 4.68
N LEU A 223 17.45 -7.86 5.67
CA LEU A 223 16.39 -7.28 6.50
C LEU A 223 16.65 -7.58 7.96
N GLU A 224 16.47 -6.59 8.80
CA GLU A 224 16.44 -6.68 10.27
C GLU A 224 15.16 -5.99 10.72
N ALA A 225 14.35 -6.62 11.56
CA ALA A 225 13.08 -6.06 11.97
C ALA A 225 12.68 -6.44 13.38
N GLU A 226 12.03 -5.51 14.04
CA GLU A 226 11.43 -5.65 15.33
C GLU A 226 9.93 -5.38 15.19
N LEU A 227 9.12 -6.40 15.43
CA LEU A 227 7.67 -6.36 15.29
C LEU A 227 7.02 -6.45 16.66
N TYR A 228 6.12 -5.53 16.98
CA TYR A 228 5.48 -5.46 18.28
C TYR A 228 3.96 -5.39 18.16
N ARG A 229 3.28 -5.86 19.20
CA ARG A 229 1.83 -5.90 19.30
C ARG A 229 1.37 -5.42 20.67
N ALA A 230 0.67 -4.31 20.71
CA ALA A 230 0.02 -3.75 21.88
C ALA A 230 -1.50 -4.00 21.90
N HIS A 231 -2.14 -4.01 20.72
CA HIS A 231 -3.56 -4.30 20.57
C HIS A 231 -3.86 -5.81 20.61
N VAL A 232 -5.13 -6.15 20.87
CA VAL A 232 -5.61 -7.54 20.85
C VAL A 232 -5.90 -7.97 19.40
N ILE A 233 -4.85 -8.21 18.64
CA ILE A 233 -4.87 -8.61 17.22
C ILE A 233 -3.93 -9.80 16.99
N GLU A 234 -3.94 -10.39 15.80
CA GLU A 234 -3.03 -11.50 15.46
C GLU A 234 -1.68 -11.00 14.93
N SER A 235 -1.69 -9.91 14.19
CA SER A 235 -0.51 -9.32 13.58
C SER A 235 0.17 -8.31 14.51
N PHE A 236 1.14 -7.58 14.02
CA PHE A 236 1.78 -6.47 14.74
C PHE A 236 1.10 -5.13 14.43
N ASP A 237 1.22 -4.18 15.36
CA ASP A 237 0.75 -2.80 15.21
C ASP A 237 1.87 -1.76 15.29
N THR A 238 3.08 -2.20 15.60
CA THR A 238 4.26 -1.34 15.75
C THR A 238 5.47 -2.07 15.14
N VAL A 239 6.30 -1.33 14.42
CA VAL A 239 7.46 -1.87 13.70
C VAL A 239 8.60 -0.89 13.66
N SER A 240 9.83 -1.36 13.87
CA SER A 240 11.05 -0.75 13.34
C SER A 240 11.77 -1.77 12.46
N LEU A 241 12.25 -1.33 11.31
CA LEU A 241 13.03 -2.19 10.43
C LEU A 241 14.20 -1.44 9.79
N ARG A 242 15.23 -2.18 9.49
CA ARG A 242 16.40 -1.78 8.71
C ARG A 242 16.55 -2.75 7.55
N ALA A 243 16.45 -2.26 6.32
CA ALA A 243 16.68 -3.05 5.12
C ALA A 243 17.91 -2.51 4.38
N ARG A 244 18.69 -3.40 3.82
CA ARG A 244 19.83 -3.07 2.94
C ARG A 244 19.52 -3.54 1.54
N THR A 245 19.66 -2.65 0.56
CA THR A 245 19.44 -2.97 -0.84
C THR A 245 20.72 -3.50 -1.50
N ALA A 246 20.58 -4.14 -2.67
CA ALA A 246 21.71 -4.60 -3.49
C ALA A 246 22.67 -3.45 -3.86
N ASP A 247 22.16 -2.22 -4.01
CA ASP A 247 22.93 -1.00 -4.27
C ASP A 247 23.49 -0.35 -2.99
N ALA A 248 23.50 -1.08 -1.87
CA ALA A 248 23.99 -0.63 -0.56
C ALA A 248 23.24 0.58 0.03
N VAL A 249 22.03 0.87 -0.41
CA VAL A 249 21.15 1.87 0.21
C VAL A 249 20.50 1.24 1.44
N GLU A 250 20.50 1.99 2.55
CA GLU A 250 19.80 1.61 3.77
C GLU A 250 18.39 2.20 3.77
N ILE A 251 17.39 1.36 4.05
CA ILE A 251 16.00 1.80 4.26
C ILE A 251 15.67 1.56 5.73
N LEU A 252 15.32 2.63 6.44
CA LEU A 252 14.81 2.58 7.81
C LEU A 252 13.33 2.91 7.81
N PHE A 253 12.55 2.11 8.51
CA PHE A 253 11.11 2.33 8.62
C PHE A 253 10.66 2.23 10.08
N TYR A 254 9.97 3.25 10.55
CA TYR A 254 9.35 3.31 11.87
C TYR A 254 7.86 3.58 11.72
N GLY A 255 7.04 2.64 12.14
CA GLY A 255 5.60 2.75 12.00
C GLY A 255 4.83 2.24 13.21
N SER A 256 3.79 2.97 13.64
CA SER A 256 2.96 2.51 14.75
C SER A 256 1.51 2.99 14.69
N HIS A 257 0.61 2.09 15.14
CA HIS A 257 -0.77 2.39 15.48
C HIS A 257 -1.01 2.51 17.00
N ALA A 258 0.05 2.33 17.81
CA ALA A 258 -0.01 2.30 19.27
C ALA A 258 0.73 3.48 19.94
N GLY A 259 0.91 4.60 19.24
CA GLY A 259 1.47 5.84 19.77
C GLY A 259 0.44 6.75 20.42
N CYS A 260 0.90 7.86 21.01
CA CYS A 260 0.04 8.89 21.56
C CYS A 260 -0.28 9.98 20.54
N GLU A 261 0.69 10.37 19.73
CA GLU A 261 0.55 11.48 18.79
C GLU A 261 0.23 10.97 17.37
N GLU A 262 -0.70 11.62 16.69
CA GLU A 262 -0.87 11.46 15.25
C GLU A 262 0.17 12.34 14.54
N ARG A 263 0.98 11.73 13.68
CA ARG A 263 1.98 12.43 12.88
C ARG A 263 1.83 12.10 11.40
N PRO A 264 1.83 13.11 10.52
CA PRO A 264 1.84 12.84 9.08
C PRO A 264 3.09 12.03 8.74
N PRO A 265 2.98 11.03 7.87
CA PRO A 265 4.14 10.29 7.39
C PRO A 265 5.17 11.21 6.76
N GLU A 266 6.42 10.98 7.13
CA GLU A 266 7.60 11.69 6.63
C GLU A 266 8.56 10.69 6.01
N ILE A 267 9.08 10.99 4.82
CA ILE A 267 10.14 10.22 4.19
C ILE A 267 11.32 11.12 3.92
N ARG A 268 12.47 10.75 4.46
CA ARG A 268 13.73 11.46 4.30
C ARG A 268 14.66 10.65 3.43
N ILE A 269 15.15 11.24 2.36
CA ILE A 269 16.05 10.64 1.36
C ILE A 269 17.39 11.34 1.50
N THR A 270 18.39 10.68 2.07
CA THR A 270 19.69 11.25 2.44
C THR A 270 20.77 10.77 1.49
N GLY A 271 21.40 11.70 0.81
CA GLY A 271 22.63 11.49 0.05
C GLY A 271 23.84 12.12 0.74
N ASP A 272 25.03 11.92 0.17
CA ASP A 272 26.27 12.46 0.72
C ASP A 272 26.46 13.99 0.50
N ARG A 273 25.57 14.64 -0.28
CA ARG A 273 25.61 16.07 -0.60
C ARG A 273 24.32 16.83 -0.27
N GLY A 274 23.33 16.17 0.33
CA GLY A 274 22.06 16.80 0.69
C GLY A 274 20.94 15.81 0.95
N GLU A 275 19.77 16.36 1.17
CA GLU A 275 18.60 15.60 1.59
C GLU A 275 17.33 16.07 0.86
N ILE A 276 16.41 15.14 0.60
CA ILE A 276 15.03 15.43 0.21
C ILE A 276 14.14 14.94 1.35
N THR A 277 13.26 15.80 1.87
CA THR A 277 12.25 15.43 2.87
C THR A 277 10.88 15.57 2.27
N TRP A 278 10.15 14.47 2.16
CA TRP A 278 8.77 14.44 1.72
C TRP A 278 7.83 14.26 2.93
N ILE A 279 6.79 15.08 3.01
CA ILE A 279 5.78 15.03 4.06
C ILE A 279 4.42 14.82 3.41
N TYR A 280 3.73 13.77 3.84
CA TYR A 280 2.42 13.37 3.33
C TYR A 280 1.41 14.52 3.30
N GLU A 281 0.74 14.71 2.17
CA GLU A 281 -0.27 15.76 1.92
C GLU A 281 0.19 17.21 2.16
N LYS A 282 1.50 17.46 2.28
CA LYS A 282 2.03 18.81 2.51
C LYS A 282 2.93 19.28 1.41
N ALA A 283 4.17 18.84 1.44
CA ALA A 283 5.21 19.29 0.52
C ALA A 283 6.37 18.31 0.51
N TYR A 284 7.28 18.47 -0.44
CA TYR A 284 8.64 17.97 -0.28
C TYR A 284 9.64 19.13 -0.38
N THR A 285 10.69 19.01 0.38
CA THR A 285 11.76 20.01 0.46
C THR A 285 13.09 19.41 0.06
N ILE A 286 13.97 20.25 -0.45
CA ILE A 286 15.30 19.88 -0.89
C ILE A 286 16.30 20.76 -0.18
N SER A 287 17.21 20.15 0.59
CA SER A 287 18.31 20.83 1.27
C SER A 287 19.67 20.45 0.69
N ARG A 288 20.57 21.45 0.56
CA ARG A 288 21.98 21.28 0.18
C ARG A 288 22.85 22.14 1.07
N ALA A 289 24.06 21.69 1.35
CA ALA A 289 25.03 22.53 2.04
C ALA A 289 25.30 23.81 1.24
N GLY A 290 25.14 24.97 1.90
CA GLY A 290 25.42 26.29 1.30
C GLY A 290 24.35 26.80 0.31
N ALA A 291 23.21 26.12 0.15
CA ALA A 291 22.10 26.59 -0.68
C ALA A 291 20.85 26.87 0.16
N SER A 292 19.94 27.68 -0.37
CA SER A 292 18.62 27.88 0.23
C SER A 292 17.78 26.61 0.13
N LEU A 293 16.89 26.40 1.10
CA LEU A 293 15.90 25.35 1.08
C LEU A 293 14.93 25.58 -0.11
N GLU A 294 14.75 24.55 -0.93
CA GLU A 294 13.73 24.55 -1.99
C GLU A 294 12.50 23.78 -1.48
N GLU A 295 11.31 24.27 -1.75
CA GLU A 295 10.05 23.64 -1.36
C GLU A 295 9.13 23.48 -2.57
N PHE A 296 8.47 22.31 -2.66
CA PHE A 296 7.59 21.92 -3.75
C PHE A 296 6.29 21.34 -3.17
N ALA A 297 5.16 21.78 -3.71
CA ALA A 297 3.85 21.25 -3.31
C ALA A 297 3.69 19.79 -3.75
N VAL A 298 2.96 19.02 -2.94
CA VAL A 298 2.43 17.70 -3.33
C VAL A 298 0.92 17.81 -3.57
N PRO A 299 0.34 16.95 -4.41
CA PRO A 299 -1.11 16.94 -4.64
C PRO A 299 -1.89 16.66 -3.37
N SER A 300 -3.14 17.11 -3.34
CA SER A 300 -4.08 16.75 -2.27
C SER A 300 -4.37 15.24 -2.29
N GLN A 301 -4.90 14.71 -1.18
CA GLN A 301 -5.30 13.30 -1.10
C GLN A 301 -6.33 12.93 -2.18
N LEU A 302 -7.26 13.84 -2.49
CA LEU A 302 -8.25 13.63 -3.54
C LEU A 302 -7.58 13.50 -4.91
N ASP A 303 -6.72 14.46 -5.28
CA ASP A 303 -6.02 14.44 -6.56
C ASP A 303 -5.12 13.21 -6.69
N THR A 304 -4.45 12.84 -5.60
CA THR A 304 -3.61 11.62 -5.53
C THR A 304 -4.43 10.35 -5.80
N ARG A 305 -5.65 10.24 -5.26
CA ARG A 305 -6.54 9.10 -5.54
C ARG A 305 -7.07 9.12 -6.97
N LEU A 306 -7.50 10.28 -7.46
CA LEU A 306 -8.02 10.41 -8.83
C LEU A 306 -6.96 10.05 -9.88
N SER A 307 -5.69 10.38 -9.65
CA SER A 307 -4.59 10.13 -10.58
C SER A 307 -4.38 8.64 -10.90
N VAL A 308 -4.79 7.73 -10.01
CA VAL A 308 -4.63 6.28 -10.22
C VAL A 308 -5.43 5.80 -11.42
N LEU A 309 -6.74 6.05 -11.42
CA LEU A 309 -7.61 5.62 -12.52
C LEU A 309 -7.39 6.49 -13.77
N GLU A 310 -7.08 7.76 -13.59
CA GLU A 310 -6.75 8.66 -14.71
C GLU A 310 -5.54 8.15 -15.49
N SER A 311 -4.45 7.78 -14.81
CA SER A 311 -3.25 7.22 -15.42
C SER A 311 -3.51 5.89 -16.13
N LEU A 312 -4.29 5.00 -15.50
CA LEU A 312 -4.65 3.73 -16.14
C LEU A 312 -5.51 3.95 -17.38
N VAL A 313 -6.53 4.81 -17.32
CA VAL A 313 -7.38 5.14 -18.46
C VAL A 313 -6.55 5.78 -19.58
N ALA A 314 -5.63 6.71 -19.28
CA ALA A 314 -4.71 7.29 -20.24
C ALA A 314 -3.87 6.21 -20.93
N ARG A 315 -3.28 5.29 -20.15
CA ARG A 315 -2.48 4.17 -20.68
C ARG A 315 -3.30 3.25 -21.59
N LEU A 316 -4.54 2.93 -21.22
CA LEU A 316 -5.44 2.11 -22.03
C LEU A 316 -5.87 2.80 -23.35
N ARG A 317 -5.83 4.11 -23.38
CA ARG A 317 -6.10 4.93 -24.58
C ARG A 317 -4.86 5.13 -25.44
N GLY A 318 -3.71 4.56 -25.07
CA GLY A 318 -2.44 4.72 -25.80
C GLY A 318 -1.67 6.00 -25.47
N GLU A 319 -2.11 6.76 -24.47
CA GLU A 319 -1.42 7.94 -23.97
C GLU A 319 -0.24 7.51 -23.06
N PRO A 320 0.90 8.23 -23.05
CA PRO A 320 2.00 7.93 -22.15
C PRO A 320 1.59 8.23 -20.71
N ALA A 321 1.51 7.20 -19.87
CA ALA A 321 1.20 7.33 -18.45
C ALA A 321 1.90 6.22 -17.65
N PHE A 322 2.37 6.55 -16.45
CA PHE A 322 2.93 5.59 -15.53
C PHE A 322 1.79 4.80 -14.85
N ILE A 323 2.00 3.51 -14.67
CA ILE A 323 1.16 2.64 -13.83
C ILE A 323 2.06 1.79 -12.92
N VAL A 324 1.59 1.52 -11.71
CA VAL A 324 2.24 0.54 -10.83
C VAL A 324 1.81 -0.86 -11.29
N GLY A 325 2.68 -1.54 -12.01
CA GLY A 325 2.44 -2.93 -12.44
C GLY A 325 2.68 -3.96 -11.33
N PRO A 326 2.28 -5.22 -11.56
CA PRO A 326 2.49 -6.30 -10.60
C PRO A 326 3.96 -6.52 -10.25
N GLU A 327 4.87 -6.41 -11.20
CA GLU A 327 6.31 -6.59 -11.02
C GLU A 327 6.88 -5.54 -10.05
N LEU A 328 6.46 -4.28 -10.17
CA LEU A 328 6.85 -3.23 -9.25
C LEU A 328 6.23 -3.44 -7.85
N ALA A 329 4.96 -3.80 -7.79
CA ALA A 329 4.25 -4.05 -6.53
C ALA A 329 4.77 -5.30 -5.79
N ARG A 330 5.36 -6.28 -6.51
CA ARG A 330 5.96 -7.49 -5.94
C ARG A 330 7.02 -7.19 -4.87
N ALA A 331 7.78 -6.10 -5.04
CA ALA A 331 8.78 -5.69 -4.06
C ALA A 331 8.17 -5.44 -2.67
N HIS A 332 6.99 -4.81 -2.60
CA HIS A 332 6.28 -4.60 -1.35
C HIS A 332 5.80 -5.94 -0.74
N THR A 333 5.18 -6.81 -1.54
CA THR A 333 4.73 -8.13 -1.05
C THR A 333 5.90 -8.98 -0.55
N ARG A 334 7.07 -8.91 -1.20
CA ARG A 334 8.28 -9.59 -0.75
C ARG A 334 8.72 -9.15 0.64
N MET A 335 8.70 -7.85 0.90
CA MET A 335 8.97 -7.30 2.23
C MET A 335 7.95 -7.77 3.27
N MET A 336 6.65 -7.74 2.92
CA MET A 336 5.59 -8.17 3.83
C MET A 336 5.70 -9.65 4.18
N ASN A 337 5.99 -10.49 3.21
CA ASN A 337 6.18 -11.93 3.43
C ASN A 337 7.40 -12.20 4.31
N ALA A 338 8.54 -11.56 4.02
CA ALA A 338 9.74 -11.70 4.83
C ALA A 338 9.53 -11.25 6.28
N LEU A 339 8.86 -10.11 6.51
CA LEU A 339 8.54 -9.64 7.86
C LEU A 339 7.71 -10.66 8.64
N HIS A 340 6.64 -11.18 8.05
CA HIS A 340 5.75 -12.11 8.74
C HIS A 340 6.31 -13.53 8.86
N GLU A 341 7.28 -13.92 8.07
CA GLU A 341 7.87 -15.26 8.08
C GLU A 341 9.12 -15.36 8.94
N LEU A 342 10.01 -14.38 8.82
CA LEU A 342 11.36 -14.45 9.37
C LEU A 342 11.50 -13.80 10.76
N PHE A 343 10.52 -12.98 11.18
CA PHE A 343 10.61 -12.22 12.41
C PHE A 343 9.46 -12.56 13.38
N PRO A 344 9.75 -12.70 14.69
CA PRO A 344 8.73 -12.90 15.70
C PRO A 344 7.91 -11.61 15.91
N ILE A 345 6.63 -11.78 16.26
CA ILE A 345 5.78 -10.69 16.73
C ILE A 345 5.84 -10.68 18.25
N ASN A 346 6.49 -9.71 18.85
CA ASN A 346 6.67 -9.57 20.28
C ASN A 346 5.44 -8.89 20.90
N VAL A 347 4.85 -9.53 21.92
CA VAL A 347 3.75 -8.92 22.67
C VAL A 347 4.32 -7.93 23.66
N ILE A 348 3.81 -6.70 23.66
CA ILE A 348 4.20 -5.67 24.64
C ILE A 348 3.62 -6.04 26.01
N GLY A 349 4.48 -6.07 27.05
CA GLY A 349 4.06 -6.28 28.43
C GLY A 349 3.05 -5.24 28.92
N GLN A 350 2.09 -5.66 29.74
CA GLN A 350 1.01 -4.78 30.21
C GLN A 350 1.54 -3.56 30.99
N GLU A 351 2.69 -3.68 31.66
CA GLU A 351 3.39 -2.59 32.36
C GLU A 351 3.82 -1.47 31.42
N HIS A 352 3.99 -1.78 30.13
CA HIS A 352 4.36 -0.82 29.10
C HIS A 352 3.16 -0.32 28.29
N ILE A 353 1.93 -0.78 28.59
CA ILE A 353 0.72 -0.37 27.90
C ILE A 353 -0.06 0.63 28.76
N GLU A 354 -0.50 1.70 28.14
CA GLU A 354 -1.53 2.60 28.66
C GLU A 354 -2.82 2.39 27.88
N VAL A 355 -3.93 2.15 28.60
CA VAL A 355 -5.26 2.07 28.02
C VAL A 355 -5.99 3.37 28.27
N ALA A 356 -6.31 4.10 27.22
CA ALA A 356 -7.00 5.40 27.28
C ALA A 356 -8.39 5.29 26.63
N GLN A 357 -9.43 5.73 27.35
CA GLN A 357 -10.78 5.88 26.80
C GLN A 357 -10.91 7.31 26.28
N GLU A 358 -11.15 7.46 24.98
CA GLU A 358 -11.34 8.76 24.32
C GLU A 358 -12.66 8.79 23.54
N THR A 359 -12.99 9.93 22.94
CA THR A 359 -14.23 10.12 22.17
C THR A 359 -14.37 9.10 21.04
N ASP A 360 -13.25 8.76 20.38
CA ASP A 360 -13.21 7.86 19.22
C ASP A 360 -13.06 6.38 19.60
N GLY A 361 -12.99 6.07 20.90
CA GLY A 361 -12.91 4.70 21.40
C GLY A 361 -11.77 4.44 22.39
N ILE A 362 -11.45 3.16 22.56
CA ILE A 362 -10.37 2.70 23.46
C ILE A 362 -9.07 2.63 22.66
N PHE A 363 -8.05 3.29 23.15
CA PHE A 363 -6.69 3.27 22.59
C PHE A 363 -5.76 2.46 23.49
N ARG A 364 -4.90 1.65 22.88
CA ARG A 364 -3.77 1.00 23.54
C ARG A 364 -2.48 1.66 23.08
N ARG A 365 -1.79 2.31 24.01
CA ARG A 365 -0.59 3.09 23.74
C ARG A 365 0.62 2.44 24.40
N ILE A 366 1.71 2.31 23.65
CA ILE A 366 2.99 1.87 24.21
C ILE A 366 3.63 3.08 24.90
N ARG A 367 3.91 2.93 26.21
CA ARG A 367 4.55 4.00 26.99
C ARG A 367 5.89 4.38 26.39
N HIS A 368 6.16 5.68 26.27
CA HIS A 368 7.39 6.25 25.69
C HIS A 368 7.64 5.94 24.21
N LEU A 369 6.68 5.36 23.47
CA LEU A 369 6.87 5.03 22.05
C LEU A 369 7.24 6.26 21.21
N ASP A 370 6.53 7.37 21.41
CA ASP A 370 6.75 8.58 20.60
C ASP A 370 8.19 9.10 20.75
N SER A 371 8.73 9.10 21.96
CA SER A 371 10.12 9.47 22.24
C SER A 371 11.11 8.44 21.70
N SER A 372 10.82 7.14 21.87
CA SER A 372 11.67 6.07 21.34
C SER A 372 11.74 6.09 19.81
N LEU A 373 10.60 6.35 19.14
CA LEU A 373 10.55 6.48 17.69
C LEU A 373 11.34 7.70 17.20
N ALA A 374 11.20 8.84 17.89
CA ALA A 374 11.95 10.04 17.56
C ALA A 374 13.46 9.83 17.74
N GLU A 375 13.88 9.18 18.82
CA GLU A 375 15.28 8.88 19.11
C GLU A 375 15.86 7.85 18.12
N ALA A 376 15.13 6.77 17.83
CA ALA A 376 15.52 5.76 16.85
C ALA A 376 15.76 6.40 15.48
N ALA A 377 14.81 7.22 15.01
CA ALA A 377 14.94 7.92 13.74
C ALA A 377 16.10 8.93 13.72
N ARG A 378 16.34 9.64 14.84
CA ARG A 378 17.48 10.59 14.97
C ARG A 378 18.82 9.87 14.94
N ARG A 379 18.94 8.71 15.58
CA ARG A 379 20.16 7.90 15.63
C ARG A 379 20.34 6.98 14.44
N ASN A 380 19.32 6.83 13.58
CA ASN A 380 19.25 5.81 12.53
C ASN A 380 19.41 4.39 13.12
N ALA A 381 18.71 4.13 14.20
CA ALA A 381 18.80 2.94 15.02
C ALA A 381 17.45 2.19 15.04
N LEU A 382 17.45 0.91 15.39
CA LEU A 382 16.21 0.18 15.73
C LEU A 382 15.77 0.53 17.16
N PHE A 383 14.58 0.13 17.60
CA PHE A 383 14.11 0.45 18.95
C PHE A 383 14.99 -0.19 20.03
N SER A 384 15.44 -1.42 19.83
CA SER A 384 16.35 -2.12 20.78
C SER A 384 17.74 -1.48 20.89
N GLU A 385 18.13 -0.68 19.92
CA GLU A 385 19.39 0.08 19.94
C GLU A 385 19.22 1.45 20.65
N THR A 386 18.03 1.72 21.20
CA THR A 386 17.68 2.88 22.01
C THR A 386 17.41 2.45 23.47
N ASP A 387 17.01 3.41 24.31
CA ASP A 387 16.65 3.14 25.71
C ASP A 387 15.16 2.70 25.86
N ALA A 388 14.55 2.11 24.82
CA ALA A 388 13.17 1.64 24.86
C ALA A 388 13.05 0.36 25.71
N PRO A 389 12.41 0.40 26.90
CA PRO A 389 12.47 -0.72 27.87
C PRO A 389 11.67 -1.96 27.43
N TRP A 390 10.83 -1.80 26.41
CA TRP A 390 10.00 -2.88 25.84
C TRP A 390 10.61 -3.47 24.57
N ALA A 391 11.70 -2.91 24.06
CA ALA A 391 12.28 -3.32 22.79
C ALA A 391 13.12 -4.61 22.93
N ILE A 392 13.01 -5.46 21.93
CA ILE A 392 13.71 -6.75 21.85
C ILE A 392 14.47 -6.77 20.53
N ALA A 393 15.79 -6.96 20.58
CA ALA A 393 16.62 -7.02 19.39
C ALA A 393 16.23 -8.21 18.48
N GLY A 394 16.15 -7.97 17.20
CA GLY A 394 16.03 -8.98 16.16
C GLY A 394 17.37 -9.26 15.48
N ASP A 395 17.52 -10.42 14.87
CA ASP A 395 18.68 -10.75 14.06
C ASP A 395 18.47 -10.34 12.61
N ALA A 396 19.53 -9.89 11.95
CA ALA A 396 19.50 -9.61 10.52
C ALA A 396 19.36 -10.91 9.71
N GLN A 397 18.44 -10.91 8.75
CA GLN A 397 18.15 -12.05 7.87
C GLN A 397 18.55 -11.71 6.43
N SER A 398 19.19 -12.66 5.73
CA SER A 398 19.40 -12.55 4.29
C SER A 398 18.09 -12.79 3.55
N LEU A 399 17.84 -11.98 2.53
CA LEU A 399 16.74 -12.19 1.59
C LEU A 399 17.22 -12.76 0.24
N ASP A 400 18.49 -13.19 0.14
CA ASP A 400 19.00 -13.83 -1.06
C ASP A 400 18.21 -15.12 -1.35
N GLY A 401 17.62 -15.21 -2.54
CA GLY A 401 16.78 -16.34 -2.92
C GLY A 401 15.42 -16.42 -2.21
N TYR A 402 15.00 -15.39 -1.49
CA TYR A 402 13.66 -15.34 -0.88
C TYR A 402 12.60 -15.02 -1.96
N GLU A 403 12.02 -16.05 -2.57
CA GLU A 403 11.10 -15.93 -3.69
C GLU A 403 9.70 -16.52 -3.42
N SER A 404 9.47 -17.09 -2.24
CA SER A 404 8.18 -17.66 -1.87
C SER A 404 7.91 -17.53 -0.39
N PHE A 405 6.64 -17.41 -0.03
CA PHE A 405 6.16 -17.41 1.35
C PHE A 405 5.86 -18.85 1.77
N ALA A 406 6.68 -19.42 2.64
CA ALA A 406 6.60 -20.84 2.99
C ALA A 406 5.81 -21.14 4.27
N ARG A 407 5.31 -20.11 4.98
CA ARG A 407 4.63 -20.31 6.27
C ARG A 407 3.32 -21.07 6.11
N CYS A 408 3.30 -22.32 6.59
CA CYS A 408 2.10 -23.16 6.55
C CYS A 408 1.05 -22.77 7.61
N CYS A 409 1.49 -22.21 8.76
CA CYS A 409 0.63 -21.78 9.87
C CYS A 409 1.06 -20.42 10.40
N PRO A 410 0.12 -19.59 10.93
CA PRO A 410 0.51 -18.39 11.68
C PRO A 410 1.39 -18.79 12.87
N PRO A 411 2.28 -17.90 13.37
CA PRO A 411 3.08 -18.19 14.55
C PRO A 411 2.14 -18.60 15.69
N SER A 412 2.51 -19.65 16.41
CA SER A 412 1.86 -19.98 17.68
C SER A 412 1.98 -18.75 18.57
N ILE A 413 0.86 -18.19 18.97
CA ILE A 413 0.82 -17.10 19.93
C ILE A 413 1.26 -17.70 21.26
N SER A 414 2.49 -17.49 21.67
CA SER A 414 2.87 -17.71 23.06
C SER A 414 2.19 -16.61 23.88
N VAL A 415 1.08 -16.96 24.51
CA VAL A 415 0.49 -16.16 25.58
C VAL A 415 1.39 -16.43 26.78
N GLY A 416 2.28 -15.47 27.10
CA GLY A 416 2.98 -15.44 28.38
C GLY A 416 2.10 -14.85 29.46
#